data_5df8d68df41040d52375619f2e0b8fde
#
_entry.id   5df8d68df41040d52375619f2e0b8fde
#
_cell.length_a   1.000
_cell.length_b   1.000
_cell.length_c   1.000
_cell.angle_alpha   90.00
_cell.angle_beta   90.00
_cell.angle_gamma   90.00
#
_symmetry.space_group_name_H-M   'P 1'
#
loop_
_entity.id
_entity.type
_entity.pdbx_description
1 polymer ?
#
loop_
_entity_poly.entity_id
_entity_poly.type
_entity_poly.pdbx_seq_one_letter_code
_entity_poly.pdbx_strand_id
1 'polypeptide(L)'
;ENVPAFLYRKDLHIDLAGYGDVSVDIGYGGNFFVLADVHSLGLTITKDTVNLLRSLSKDILAAANKVIKVAHPTNPAINYLDQVLFCQNVPEEDGGYLAQCIFGDAQADISPCGTGTSTRLAQRYFRGLIGLEETFVQKSVCGGAFHAKGLRETTLGGVPAIVPYVSCSDVHITGFNHLIVEENDKLK
;
A
#
# COMPACT_ATOMS: atom_id res chain seq x y z
N GLU A 1 7.16 -14.86 -0.91
CA GLU A 1 7.81 -13.65 -1.41
C GLU A 1 6.83 -12.87 -2.27
N ASN A 2 6.94 -11.55 -2.25
CA ASN A 2 6.22 -10.67 -3.16
C ASN A 2 7.20 -10.10 -4.22
N VAL A 3 6.67 -9.36 -5.19
CA VAL A 3 7.47 -8.65 -6.20
C VAL A 3 8.43 -7.65 -5.54
N PRO A 4 9.56 -7.31 -6.18
CA PRO A 4 10.43 -6.25 -5.69
C PRO A 4 9.66 -4.96 -5.46
N ALA A 5 9.84 -4.37 -4.28
CA ALA A 5 9.16 -3.15 -3.84
C ALA A 5 10.16 -2.01 -3.66
N PHE A 6 9.75 -0.80 -4.01
CA PHE A 6 10.62 0.37 -3.98
C PHE A 6 9.87 1.66 -3.65
N LEU A 7 10.61 2.64 -3.18
CA LEU A 7 10.11 3.99 -2.95
C LEU A 7 10.38 4.83 -4.20
N TYR A 8 9.30 5.21 -4.91
CA TYR A 8 9.38 5.90 -6.19
C TYR A 8 9.65 7.40 -6.02
N ARG A 9 8.96 8.04 -5.08
CA ARG A 9 9.12 9.46 -4.76
C ARG A 9 8.90 9.70 -3.28
N LYS A 10 9.86 10.36 -2.62
CA LYS A 10 9.72 10.88 -1.25
C LYS A 10 9.16 12.29 -1.27
N ASP A 11 8.39 12.62 -0.25
CA ASP A 11 7.99 13.98 0.11
C ASP A 11 7.43 14.74 -1.11
N LEU A 12 6.49 14.09 -1.82
CA LEU A 12 5.76 14.72 -2.90
C LEU A 12 4.72 15.67 -2.29
N HIS A 13 4.82 16.95 -2.60
CA HIS A 13 3.87 17.96 -2.18
C HIS A 13 2.67 18.01 -3.13
N ILE A 14 1.46 17.92 -2.58
CA ILE A 14 0.19 18.03 -3.29
C ILE A 14 -0.69 19.08 -2.63
N ASP A 15 -1.36 19.90 -3.42
CA ASP A 15 -2.37 20.83 -2.91
C ASP A 15 -3.71 20.12 -2.78
N LEU A 16 -4.17 19.97 -1.54
CA LEU A 16 -5.38 19.22 -1.20
C LEU A 16 -6.44 20.15 -0.63
N ALA A 17 -7.57 20.25 -1.30
CA ALA A 17 -8.67 21.14 -0.90
C ALA A 17 -9.10 20.89 0.55
N GLY A 18 -9.11 21.94 1.35
CA GLY A 18 -9.45 21.90 2.77
C GLY A 18 -8.30 21.49 3.71
N TYR A 19 -7.16 21.04 3.16
CA TYR A 19 -5.97 20.62 3.92
C TYR A 19 -4.72 21.42 3.57
N GLY A 20 -4.72 22.11 2.41
CA GLY A 20 -3.57 22.87 1.94
C GLY A 20 -2.47 21.99 1.36
N ASP A 21 -1.21 22.38 1.57
CA ASP A 21 -0.04 21.65 1.08
C ASP A 21 0.21 20.40 1.96
N VAL A 22 0.05 19.23 1.37
CA VAL A 22 0.21 17.92 2.05
C VAL A 22 1.37 17.17 1.43
N SER A 23 2.26 16.64 2.26
CA SER A 23 3.37 15.80 1.83
C SER A 23 2.96 14.32 1.85
N VAL A 24 3.17 13.63 0.73
CA VAL A 24 2.91 12.20 0.57
C VAL A 24 4.11 11.51 -0.07
N ASP A 25 4.19 10.18 0.08
CA ASP A 25 5.15 9.37 -0.65
C ASP A 25 4.47 8.61 -1.78
N ILE A 26 5.22 8.28 -2.82
CA ILE A 26 4.80 7.35 -3.85
C ILE A 26 5.70 6.12 -3.80
N GLY A 27 5.12 4.95 -3.71
CA GLY A 27 5.85 3.70 -3.70
C GLY A 27 5.19 2.61 -4.55
N TYR A 28 5.93 1.52 -4.75
CA TYR A 28 5.49 0.35 -5.50
C TYR A 28 5.76 -0.93 -4.71
N GLY A 29 4.78 -1.84 -4.69
CA GLY A 29 4.88 -3.16 -4.05
C GLY A 29 4.01 -4.20 -4.76
N GLY A 30 3.81 -4.03 -6.07
CA GLY A 30 2.89 -4.78 -6.93
C GLY A 30 1.91 -3.86 -7.65
N ASN A 31 1.56 -2.74 -7.01
CA ASN A 31 0.88 -1.58 -7.58
C ASN A 31 1.57 -0.31 -7.10
N PHE A 32 1.33 0.82 -7.78
CA PHE A 32 1.71 2.13 -7.26
C PHE A 32 0.70 2.64 -6.25
N PHE A 33 1.21 3.19 -5.15
CA PHE A 33 0.42 3.76 -4.07
C PHE A 33 0.85 5.19 -3.77
N VAL A 34 -0.13 6.04 -3.48
CA VAL A 34 0.11 7.21 -2.63
C VAL A 34 0.08 6.73 -1.17
N LEU A 35 1.14 6.98 -0.44
CA LEU A 35 1.27 6.71 0.99
C LEU A 35 1.04 8.02 1.75
N ALA A 36 -0.11 8.12 2.40
CA ALA A 36 -0.54 9.33 3.12
C ALA A 36 -0.59 9.07 4.63
N ASP A 37 0.16 9.84 5.41
CA ASP A 37 0.06 9.81 6.87
C ASP A 37 -1.23 10.53 7.31
N VAL A 38 -2.13 9.81 7.97
CA VAL A 38 -3.40 10.39 8.43
C VAL A 38 -3.23 11.47 9.50
N HIS A 39 -2.16 11.40 10.28
CA HIS A 39 -1.89 12.43 11.29
C HIS A 39 -1.59 13.79 10.65
N SER A 40 -0.93 13.81 9.49
CA SER A 40 -0.70 15.06 8.74
C SER A 40 -2.00 15.69 8.22
N LEU A 41 -3.07 14.89 8.16
CA LEU A 41 -4.41 15.32 7.77
C LEU A 41 -5.32 15.62 8.99
N GLY A 42 -4.79 15.50 10.21
CA GLY A 42 -5.57 15.63 11.43
C GLY A 42 -6.60 14.50 11.65
N LEU A 43 -6.36 13.33 11.04
CA LEU A 43 -7.28 12.19 11.05
C LEU A 43 -6.70 10.99 11.79
N THR A 44 -7.56 10.03 12.07
CA THR A 44 -7.22 8.69 12.57
C THR A 44 -7.96 7.63 11.76
N ILE A 45 -7.38 6.44 11.65
CA ILE A 45 -8.02 5.31 10.96
C ILE A 45 -8.89 4.58 11.96
N THR A 46 -10.20 4.64 11.75
CA THR A 46 -11.23 3.91 12.51
C THR A 46 -12.31 3.43 11.54
N LYS A 47 -13.20 2.53 11.98
CA LYS A 47 -14.33 2.10 11.16
C LYS A 47 -15.22 3.27 10.73
N ASP A 48 -15.39 4.26 11.61
CA ASP A 48 -16.25 5.43 11.36
C ASP A 48 -15.62 6.40 10.34
N THR A 49 -14.29 6.48 10.27
CA THR A 49 -13.58 7.36 9.34
C THR A 49 -13.37 6.77 7.94
N VAL A 50 -13.61 5.47 7.72
CA VAL A 50 -13.38 4.82 6.42
C VAL A 50 -14.09 5.52 5.27
N ASN A 51 -15.35 5.97 5.46
CA ASN A 51 -16.09 6.66 4.39
C ASN A 51 -15.49 8.04 4.07
N LEU A 52 -14.95 8.75 5.05
CA LEU A 52 -14.21 9.99 4.83
C LEU A 52 -12.92 9.70 4.05
N LEU A 53 -12.15 8.67 4.43
CA LEU A 53 -10.93 8.26 3.74
C LEU A 53 -11.21 7.87 2.28
N ARG A 54 -12.34 7.20 2.00
CA ARG A 54 -12.78 6.88 0.64
C ARG A 54 -13.03 8.13 -0.20
N SER A 55 -13.67 9.15 0.36
CA SER A 55 -13.87 10.43 -0.34
C SER A 55 -12.53 11.13 -0.57
N LEU A 56 -11.71 11.23 0.48
CA LEU A 56 -10.43 11.92 0.45
C LEU A 56 -9.42 11.27 -0.50
N SER A 57 -9.50 9.93 -0.68
CA SER A 57 -8.62 9.23 -1.62
C SER A 57 -8.78 9.71 -3.05
N LYS A 58 -10.00 10.06 -3.47
CA LYS A 58 -10.26 10.61 -4.82
C LYS A 58 -9.56 11.96 -5.01
N ASP A 59 -9.63 12.82 -4.01
CA ASP A 59 -9.00 14.14 -4.04
C ASP A 59 -7.46 14.03 -4.03
N ILE A 60 -6.92 13.15 -3.19
CA ILE A 60 -5.48 12.85 -3.12
C ILE A 60 -4.98 12.31 -4.47
N LEU A 61 -5.67 11.33 -5.07
CA LEU A 61 -5.28 10.77 -6.37
C LEU A 61 -5.37 11.83 -7.49
N ALA A 62 -6.42 12.64 -7.47
CA ALA A 62 -6.56 13.72 -8.44
C ALA A 62 -5.44 14.76 -8.32
N ALA A 63 -5.08 15.13 -7.09
CA ALA A 63 -3.97 16.06 -6.82
C ALA A 63 -2.61 15.45 -7.19
N ALA A 64 -2.33 14.21 -6.77
CA ALA A 64 -1.07 13.53 -7.07
C ALA A 64 -0.86 13.33 -8.58
N ASN A 65 -1.89 12.88 -9.30
CA ASN A 65 -1.81 12.64 -10.74
C ASN A 65 -1.64 13.93 -11.59
N LYS A 66 -1.85 15.14 -11.02
CA LYS A 66 -1.53 16.41 -11.66
C LYS A 66 -0.03 16.68 -11.65
N VAL A 67 0.66 16.27 -10.57
CA VAL A 67 2.06 16.65 -10.31
C VAL A 67 3.07 15.54 -10.59
N ILE A 68 2.63 14.27 -10.67
CA ILE A 68 3.51 13.14 -10.96
C ILE A 68 2.87 12.18 -11.96
N LYS A 69 3.70 11.58 -12.80
CA LYS A 69 3.38 10.43 -13.63
C LYS A 69 4.27 9.26 -13.22
N VAL A 70 3.67 8.15 -12.87
CA VAL A 70 4.40 6.95 -12.49
C VAL A 70 4.66 6.06 -13.72
N ALA A 71 5.78 5.34 -13.69
CA ALA A 71 6.10 4.33 -14.69
C ALA A 71 6.94 3.24 -14.03
N HIS A 72 6.53 1.99 -14.23
CA HIS A 72 7.29 0.85 -13.72
C HIS A 72 8.59 0.68 -14.52
N PRO A 73 9.74 0.44 -13.85
CA PRO A 73 11.05 0.50 -14.50
C PRO A 73 11.26 -0.49 -15.64
N THR A 74 10.54 -1.62 -15.63
CA THR A 74 10.71 -2.71 -16.62
C THR A 74 9.42 -3.14 -17.30
N ASN A 75 8.27 -2.59 -16.91
CA ASN A 75 6.97 -2.92 -17.50
C ASN A 75 6.16 -1.66 -17.81
N PRO A 76 6.19 -1.13 -19.04
CA PRO A 76 5.52 0.11 -19.39
C PRO A 76 3.98 0.04 -19.32
N ALA A 77 3.39 -1.15 -19.23
CA ALA A 77 1.94 -1.29 -19.01
C ALA A 77 1.51 -0.89 -17.60
N ILE A 78 2.45 -0.87 -16.63
CA ILE A 78 2.19 -0.43 -15.24
C ILE A 78 2.61 1.04 -15.14
N ASN A 79 1.69 1.95 -15.43
CA ASN A 79 1.94 3.40 -15.48
C ASN A 79 0.79 4.24 -14.88
N TYR A 80 0.02 3.65 -13.98
CA TYR A 80 -1.13 4.27 -13.34
C TYR A 80 -0.96 4.34 -11.82
N LEU A 81 -1.51 5.41 -11.23
CA LEU A 81 -1.54 5.66 -9.79
C LEU A 81 -3.01 5.85 -9.39
N ASP A 82 -3.60 4.78 -8.85
CA ASP A 82 -5.03 4.66 -8.58
C ASP A 82 -5.34 4.13 -7.16
N GLN A 83 -4.33 4.05 -6.30
CA GLN A 83 -4.47 3.54 -4.96
C GLN A 83 -3.87 4.49 -3.93
N VAL A 84 -4.57 4.63 -2.79
CA VAL A 84 -4.07 5.36 -1.62
C VAL A 84 -3.96 4.39 -0.45
N LEU A 85 -2.80 4.32 0.17
CA LEU A 85 -2.61 3.68 1.46
C LEU A 85 -2.53 4.77 2.53
N PHE A 86 -3.61 4.96 3.26
CA PHE A 86 -3.60 5.76 4.47
C PHE A 86 -2.82 5.02 5.54
N CYS A 87 -1.87 5.70 6.15
CA CYS A 87 -0.94 5.15 7.10
C CYS A 87 -1.09 5.83 8.45
N GLN A 88 -1.09 5.04 9.50
CA GLN A 88 -1.08 5.53 10.87
C GLN A 88 -0.01 4.79 11.66
N ASN A 89 0.88 5.53 12.33
CA ASN A 89 1.73 4.97 13.34
C ASN A 89 0.92 4.93 14.63
N VAL A 90 0.66 3.75 15.17
CA VAL A 90 0.05 3.61 16.49
C VAL A 90 1.15 3.43 17.52
N PRO A 91 1.17 4.24 18.61
CA PRO A 91 2.03 3.93 19.76
C PRO A 91 1.57 2.58 20.34
N GLU A 92 2.32 1.82 20.51
CA GLU A 92 2.74 0.55 20.80
C GLU A 92 2.27 -0.20 22.00
N GLU A 93 1.16 -0.77 22.06
CA GLU A 93 1.03 -1.96 22.85
C GLU A 93 1.40 -3.23 22.08
N ASP A 94 1.55 -3.14 20.73
CA ASP A 94 1.84 -4.29 19.87
C ASP A 94 2.80 -4.02 18.68
N GLY A 95 3.57 -2.94 18.70
CA GLY A 95 4.52 -2.62 17.62
C GLY A 95 3.90 -2.53 16.23
N GLY A 96 2.60 -2.21 16.17
CA GLY A 96 1.84 -2.31 14.94
C GLY A 96 1.64 -0.97 14.24
N TYR A 97 1.48 -1.07 12.94
CA TYR A 97 1.09 0.05 12.10
C TYR A 97 -0.29 -0.21 11.55
N LEU A 98 -1.18 0.77 11.72
CA LEU A 98 -2.52 0.69 11.14
C LEU A 98 -2.50 1.27 9.73
N ALA A 99 -3.20 0.64 8.80
CA ALA A 99 -3.35 1.13 7.44
C ALA A 99 -4.76 0.88 6.91
N GLN A 100 -5.20 1.79 6.04
CA GLN A 100 -6.41 1.62 5.25
C GLN A 100 -6.09 1.83 3.78
N CYS A 101 -6.20 0.77 2.99
CA CYS A 101 -6.07 0.84 1.56
C CYS A 101 -7.40 1.22 0.93
N ILE A 102 -7.37 2.20 0.04
CA ILE A 102 -8.49 2.57 -0.83
C ILE A 102 -8.01 2.43 -2.28
N PHE A 103 -8.75 1.69 -3.09
CA PHE A 103 -8.37 1.35 -4.47
C PHE A 103 -9.55 1.45 -5.43
N GLY A 104 -9.26 1.47 -6.74
CA GLY A 104 -10.26 1.53 -7.80
C GLY A 104 -11.24 2.69 -7.62
N ASP A 105 -12.54 2.44 -7.72
CA ASP A 105 -13.58 3.46 -7.47
C ASP A 105 -13.87 3.63 -5.96
N ALA A 106 -12.84 4.00 -5.21
CA ALA A 106 -12.88 4.25 -3.78
C ALA A 106 -13.42 3.04 -2.97
N GLN A 107 -13.00 1.84 -3.33
CA GLN A 107 -13.27 0.64 -2.56
C GLN A 107 -12.30 0.55 -1.37
N ALA A 108 -12.82 0.28 -0.19
CA ALA A 108 -12.02 0.09 1.01
C ALA A 108 -11.63 -1.38 1.16
N ASP A 109 -10.35 -1.68 1.26
CA ASP A 109 -9.85 -3.02 1.58
C ASP A 109 -10.16 -3.34 3.05
N ILE A 110 -10.70 -4.52 3.31
CA ILE A 110 -10.91 -5.03 4.67
C ILE A 110 -9.66 -5.70 5.23
N SER A 111 -8.73 -6.10 4.35
CA SER A 111 -7.43 -6.68 4.70
C SER A 111 -6.38 -5.60 4.98
N PRO A 112 -5.21 -5.96 5.55
CA PRO A 112 -4.07 -5.04 5.62
C PRO A 112 -3.48 -4.64 4.26
N CYS A 113 -3.94 -5.22 3.14
CA CYS A 113 -3.45 -5.04 1.78
C CYS A 113 -2.02 -5.58 1.56
N GLY A 114 -1.87 -6.67 0.79
CA GLY A 114 -0.57 -7.31 0.59
C GLY A 114 0.42 -6.45 -0.17
N THR A 115 0.00 -5.85 -1.29
CA THR A 115 0.82 -4.92 -2.09
C THR A 115 1.07 -3.61 -1.35
N GLY A 116 0.07 -3.10 -0.63
CA GLY A 116 0.21 -1.91 0.23
C GLY A 116 1.19 -2.13 1.38
N THR A 117 1.15 -3.29 2.04
CA THR A 117 2.12 -3.68 3.09
C THR A 117 3.54 -3.73 2.53
N SER A 118 3.73 -4.34 1.36
CA SER A 118 5.03 -4.40 0.68
C SER A 118 5.54 -3.01 0.29
N THR A 119 4.66 -2.15 -0.21
CA THR A 119 4.99 -0.75 -0.54
C THR A 119 5.42 0.03 0.70
N ARG A 120 4.66 -0.09 1.79
CA ARG A 120 4.99 0.61 3.04
C ARG A 120 6.27 0.09 3.69
N LEU A 121 6.52 -1.22 3.63
CA LEU A 121 7.79 -1.79 4.07
C LEU A 121 8.97 -1.18 3.30
N ALA A 122 8.87 -1.10 1.97
CA ALA A 122 9.89 -0.45 1.14
C ALA A 122 10.04 1.04 1.47
N GLN A 123 8.94 1.77 1.67
CA GLN A 123 8.98 3.16 2.13
C GLN A 123 9.79 3.30 3.42
N ARG A 124 9.50 2.47 4.42
CA ARG A 124 10.19 2.52 5.72
C ARG A 124 11.66 2.16 5.59
N TYR A 125 11.98 1.14 4.79
CA TYR A 125 13.35 0.73 4.53
C TYR A 125 14.17 1.86 3.88
N PHE A 126 13.68 2.44 2.80
CA PHE A 126 14.37 3.53 2.10
C PHE A 126 14.33 4.87 2.84
N ARG A 127 13.54 4.99 3.91
CA ARG A 127 13.61 6.09 4.89
C ARG A 127 14.54 5.78 6.07
N GLY A 128 15.14 4.58 6.13
CA GLY A 128 16.03 4.18 7.22
C GLY A 128 15.30 3.91 8.55
N LEU A 129 14.00 3.59 8.49
CA LEU A 129 13.14 3.37 9.65
C LEU A 129 12.99 1.89 10.02
N ILE A 130 13.49 0.99 9.19
CA ILE A 130 13.48 -0.47 9.40
C ILE A 130 14.64 -1.10 8.63
N GLY A 131 15.24 -2.15 9.16
CA GLY A 131 16.28 -2.94 8.50
C GLY A 131 15.74 -4.14 7.72
N LEU A 132 16.64 -4.83 6.99
CA LEU A 132 16.33 -6.16 6.44
C LEU A 132 16.14 -7.16 7.59
N GLU A 133 15.32 -8.18 7.35
CA GLU A 133 14.94 -9.23 8.32
C GLU A 133 14.21 -8.72 9.58
N GLU A 134 14.06 -7.42 9.74
CA GLU A 134 13.26 -6.84 10.82
C GLU A 134 11.78 -6.95 10.50
N THR A 135 10.99 -7.44 11.45
CA THR A 135 9.55 -7.67 11.26
C THR A 135 8.76 -6.36 11.36
N PHE A 136 7.94 -6.13 10.36
CA PHE A 136 6.97 -5.05 10.27
C PHE A 136 5.56 -5.65 10.34
N VAL A 137 4.72 -5.15 11.24
CA VAL A 137 3.34 -5.62 11.40
C VAL A 137 2.38 -4.53 10.95
N GLN A 138 1.63 -4.78 9.88
CA GLN A 138 0.57 -3.89 9.40
C GLN A 138 -0.79 -4.47 9.70
N LYS A 139 -1.63 -3.68 10.37
CA LYS A 139 -3.00 -4.05 10.74
C LYS A 139 -4.01 -3.29 9.89
N SER A 140 -5.17 -3.88 9.63
CA SER A 140 -6.32 -3.20 9.04
C SER A 140 -7.28 -2.72 10.12
N VAL A 141 -8.20 -1.82 9.74
CA VAL A 141 -9.29 -1.34 10.61
C VAL A 141 -10.23 -2.47 11.07
N CYS A 142 -10.24 -3.59 10.35
CA CYS A 142 -11.02 -4.79 10.69
C CYS A 142 -10.29 -5.73 11.67
N GLY A 143 -9.05 -5.43 12.06
CA GLY A 143 -8.26 -6.22 13.02
C GLY A 143 -7.37 -7.29 12.38
N GLY A 144 -7.44 -7.52 11.05
CA GLY A 144 -6.51 -8.41 10.37
C GLY A 144 -5.08 -7.85 10.42
N ALA A 145 -4.09 -8.73 10.47
CA ALA A 145 -2.68 -8.36 10.54
C ALA A 145 -1.83 -9.12 9.50
N PHE A 146 -0.94 -8.39 8.84
CA PHE A 146 0.13 -8.96 8.01
C PHE A 146 1.47 -8.69 8.67
N HIS A 147 2.32 -9.75 8.69
CA HIS A 147 3.70 -9.68 9.12
C HIS A 147 4.57 -9.64 7.88
N ALA A 148 5.42 -8.63 7.77
CA ALA A 148 6.28 -8.44 6.62
C ALA A 148 7.71 -8.15 7.04
N LYS A 149 8.67 -8.54 6.19
CA LYS A 149 10.09 -8.20 6.32
C LYS A 149 10.75 -8.11 4.95
N GLY A 150 11.79 -7.30 4.84
CA GLY A 150 12.65 -7.27 3.66
C GLY A 150 13.65 -8.41 3.72
N LEU A 151 13.60 -9.32 2.75
CA LEU A 151 14.52 -10.46 2.71
C LEU A 151 15.92 -10.08 2.22
N ARG A 152 15.97 -9.21 1.23
CA ARG A 152 17.22 -8.78 0.57
C ARG A 152 16.99 -7.52 -0.26
N GLU A 153 18.08 -6.82 -0.49
CA GLU A 153 18.12 -5.79 -1.52
C GLU A 153 18.14 -6.38 -2.92
N THR A 154 17.65 -5.62 -3.88
CA THR A 154 17.69 -5.93 -5.30
C THR A 154 17.62 -4.65 -6.12
N THR A 155 17.64 -4.78 -7.44
CA THR A 155 17.38 -3.69 -8.36
C THR A 155 16.31 -4.10 -9.36
N LEU A 156 15.46 -3.17 -9.74
CA LEU A 156 14.43 -3.38 -10.76
C LEU A 156 14.59 -2.30 -11.85
N GLY A 157 15.09 -2.69 -13.02
CA GLY A 157 15.41 -1.73 -14.08
C GLY A 157 16.39 -0.62 -13.65
N GLY A 158 17.34 -0.95 -12.76
CA GLY A 158 18.28 0.03 -12.19
C GLY A 158 17.77 0.81 -10.99
N VAL A 159 16.49 0.67 -10.61
CA VAL A 159 15.92 1.28 -9.41
C VAL A 159 16.20 0.41 -8.20
N PRO A 160 16.80 0.94 -7.10
CA PRO A 160 16.97 0.20 -5.85
C PRO A 160 15.63 -0.28 -5.30
N ALA A 161 15.55 -1.55 -4.92
CA ALA A 161 14.37 -2.20 -4.41
C ALA A 161 14.72 -3.21 -3.31
N ILE A 162 13.73 -3.63 -2.54
CA ILE A 162 13.82 -4.78 -1.64
C ILE A 162 12.86 -5.87 -2.09
N VAL A 163 13.14 -7.12 -1.72
CA VAL A 163 12.22 -8.24 -1.91
C VAL A 163 11.44 -8.45 -0.63
N PRO A 164 10.13 -8.12 -0.57
CA PRO A 164 9.31 -8.33 0.60
C PRO A 164 8.92 -9.80 0.78
N TYR A 165 8.84 -10.23 2.02
CA TYR A 165 8.10 -11.40 2.46
C TYR A 165 6.90 -10.95 3.29
N VAL A 166 5.70 -11.41 2.94
CA VAL A 166 4.47 -11.09 3.66
C VAL A 166 3.80 -12.39 4.07
N SER A 167 3.38 -12.48 5.31
CA SER A 167 2.66 -13.62 5.88
C SER A 167 1.43 -13.17 6.68
N CYS A 168 0.47 -14.07 6.78
CA CYS A 168 -0.75 -13.90 7.57
C CYS A 168 -0.98 -15.18 8.35
N SER A 169 -1.37 -15.07 9.62
CA SER A 169 -1.76 -16.20 10.46
C SER A 169 -3.27 -16.42 10.52
N ASP A 170 -4.04 -15.38 10.18
CA ASP A 170 -5.50 -15.38 10.35
C ASP A 170 -6.18 -15.79 9.03
N VAL A 171 -6.15 -17.09 8.74
CA VAL A 171 -6.79 -17.67 7.55
C VAL A 171 -7.98 -18.53 7.98
N HIS A 172 -9.18 -18.16 7.54
CA HIS A 172 -10.39 -18.91 7.78
C HIS A 172 -10.94 -19.46 6.46
N ILE A 173 -11.17 -20.78 6.43
CA ILE A 173 -11.82 -21.44 5.30
C ILE A 173 -13.32 -21.28 5.47
N THR A 174 -13.97 -20.52 4.59
CA THR A 174 -15.42 -20.25 4.64
C THR A 174 -16.23 -21.13 3.69
N GLY A 175 -15.57 -21.87 2.80
CA GLY A 175 -16.24 -22.78 1.88
C GLY A 175 -15.28 -23.43 0.89
N PHE A 176 -15.81 -24.39 0.15
CA PHE A 176 -15.13 -25.05 -0.96
C PHE A 176 -15.96 -24.90 -2.22
N ASN A 177 -15.30 -24.81 -3.36
CA ASN A 177 -15.96 -24.78 -4.66
C ASN A 177 -15.26 -25.71 -5.63
N HIS A 178 -15.97 -26.16 -6.66
CA HIS A 178 -15.43 -26.93 -7.77
C HIS A 178 -15.26 -26.01 -8.98
N LEU A 179 -14.04 -25.97 -9.52
CA LEU A 179 -13.77 -25.32 -10.79
C LEU A 179 -13.78 -26.37 -11.90
N ILE A 180 -14.65 -26.22 -12.88
CA ILE A 180 -14.66 -27.03 -14.09
C ILE A 180 -13.95 -26.23 -15.17
N VAL A 181 -12.84 -26.76 -15.67
CA VAL A 181 -12.10 -26.18 -16.79
C VAL A 181 -12.32 -27.07 -18.01
N GLU A 182 -13.01 -26.54 -19.01
CA GLU A 182 -13.22 -27.25 -20.26
C GLU A 182 -12.03 -27.03 -21.22
N GLU A 183 -11.70 -28.08 -22.02
CA GLU A 183 -10.57 -27.98 -22.96
C GLU A 183 -10.75 -26.85 -23.99
N ASN A 184 -11.99 -26.57 -24.37
CA ASN A 184 -12.34 -25.56 -25.36
C ASN A 184 -12.68 -24.18 -24.77
N ASP A 185 -12.43 -23.96 -23.49
CA ASP A 185 -12.65 -22.66 -22.86
C ASP A 185 -11.73 -21.62 -23.49
N LYS A 186 -12.34 -20.61 -24.13
CA LYS A 186 -11.60 -19.51 -24.79
C LYS A 186 -11.06 -18.46 -23.84
N LEU A 187 -11.45 -18.52 -22.57
CA LEU A 187 -11.08 -17.53 -21.53
C LEU A 187 -10.01 -18.06 -20.57
N LYS A 188 -9.48 -19.26 -20.80
CA LYS A 188 -8.40 -19.84 -19.98
C LYS A 188 -7.01 -19.29 -20.33
#